data_e2492bc0f2c52f2efcf09a6ab016ced3
#
_entry.id   e2492bc0f2c52f2efcf09a6ab016ced3
#
_cell.length_a   1.000
_cell.length_b   1.000
_cell.length_c   1.000
_cell.angle_alpha   90.00
_cell.angle_beta   90.00
_cell.angle_gamma   90.00
#
_symmetry.space_group_name_H-M   'P 1'
#
loop_
_entity.id
_entity.type
_entity.pdbx_description
1 polymer ?
#
loop_
_entity_poly.entity_id
_entity_poly.type
_entity_poly.pdbx_seq_one_letter_code
_entity_poly.pdbx_strand_id
1 'polypeptide(L)'
;MSLLSKKAVVLLLTAVASLGALNAQAAKATASDAAPAQNVSMLGGKFKFSLPKGFVANPLPAGDATTGTAGATGTMYTNQATKTVVIAAENTIPGGLNVKDNDGQFLDSVASDFATQQATALPDFTKLSEKSLTQKGTGLGLRQIDSTATQGGGKTLDTTLMAASNTRMAIIQVISRLSDNAGHETLVKQIVTGK
;
A
#
# COMPACT_ATOMS: atom_id res chain seq x y z
N MET A 1 -18.07 8.54 -28.48
CA MET A 1 -18.13 7.73 -27.26
C MET A 1 -16.85 6.90 -27.23
N SER A 2 -15.84 7.37 -26.50
CA SER A 2 -14.49 6.81 -26.54
C SER A 2 -14.37 5.72 -25.51
N LEU A 3 -14.06 4.51 -25.98
CA LEU A 3 -13.57 3.41 -25.17
C LEU A 3 -12.16 3.80 -24.66
N LEU A 4 -12.10 4.41 -23.47
CA LEU A 4 -10.83 4.56 -22.79
C LEU A 4 -10.29 3.16 -22.48
N SER A 5 -9.15 2.89 -23.08
CA SER A 5 -8.40 1.66 -22.93
C SER A 5 -8.12 1.35 -21.46
N LYS A 6 -8.73 0.27 -20.95
CA LYS A 6 -8.72 -0.17 -19.55
C LYS A 6 -7.39 -0.81 -19.09
N LYS A 7 -6.23 -0.39 -19.60
CA LYS A 7 -4.99 -1.17 -19.40
C LYS A 7 -3.85 -0.50 -18.63
N ALA A 8 -4.08 0.52 -17.81
CA ALA A 8 -2.93 1.29 -17.32
C ALA A 8 -2.86 1.60 -15.82
N VAL A 9 -3.63 0.98 -14.93
CA VAL A 9 -3.74 1.54 -13.57
C VAL A 9 -2.95 0.83 -12.47
N VAL A 10 -2.53 -0.43 -12.59
CA VAL A 10 -2.10 -1.17 -11.40
C VAL A 10 -0.86 -2.04 -11.58
N LEU A 11 0.23 -1.51 -12.08
CA LEU A 11 1.46 -2.30 -12.23
C LEU A 11 2.46 -2.17 -11.07
N LEU A 12 2.08 -1.56 -9.94
CA LEU A 12 3.02 -1.27 -8.84
C LEU A 12 3.24 -2.40 -7.83
N LEU A 13 2.53 -3.52 -7.92
CA LEU A 13 2.44 -4.46 -6.79
C LEU A 13 2.98 -5.88 -7.04
N THR A 14 3.63 -6.14 -8.14
CA THR A 14 4.31 -7.43 -8.36
C THR A 14 5.62 -7.60 -7.58
N ALA A 15 6.07 -6.56 -6.86
CA ALA A 15 7.32 -6.62 -6.09
C ALA A 15 7.24 -7.48 -4.81
N VAL A 16 6.06 -7.95 -4.43
CA VAL A 16 5.88 -8.69 -3.15
C VAL A 16 6.26 -10.17 -3.26
N ALA A 17 6.46 -10.71 -4.45
CA ALA A 17 6.87 -12.12 -4.61
C ALA A 17 8.26 -12.45 -4.04
N SER A 18 9.05 -11.45 -3.64
CA SER A 18 10.42 -11.64 -3.13
C SER A 18 10.59 -11.44 -1.62
N LEU A 19 9.52 -11.44 -0.82
CA LEU A 19 9.66 -11.39 0.65
C LEU A 19 10.43 -12.58 1.26
N GLY A 20 10.64 -13.64 0.49
CA GLY A 20 11.47 -14.78 0.90
C GLY A 20 12.98 -14.50 0.94
N ALA A 21 13.47 -13.43 0.31
CA ALA A 21 14.91 -13.13 0.21
C ALA A 21 15.43 -12.14 1.27
N LEU A 22 14.58 -11.62 2.16
CA LEU A 22 14.99 -10.65 3.19
C LEU A 22 15.78 -11.26 4.37
N ASN A 23 16.14 -12.54 4.30
CA ASN A 23 16.92 -13.22 5.38
C ASN A 23 18.44 -12.99 5.32
N ALA A 24 18.98 -12.27 4.35
CA ALA A 24 20.42 -12.30 4.09
C ALA A 24 21.24 -11.10 4.58
N GLN A 25 20.65 -10.07 5.19
CA GLN A 25 21.42 -8.98 5.82
C GLN A 25 20.85 -8.60 7.19
N ALA A 26 20.75 -9.58 8.08
CA ALA A 26 20.67 -9.28 9.50
C ALA A 26 22.04 -8.82 9.98
N ALA A 27 22.41 -7.57 9.77
CA ALA A 27 23.39 -6.94 10.61
C ALA A 27 22.89 -7.08 12.06
N LYS A 28 23.72 -7.65 12.91
CA LYS A 28 23.49 -7.92 14.32
C LYS A 28 23.13 -6.64 15.06
N ALA A 29 21.86 -6.22 14.96
CA ALA A 29 21.32 -5.12 15.75
C ALA A 29 21.19 -5.64 17.18
N THR A 30 22.04 -5.14 18.05
CA THR A 30 21.86 -5.27 19.50
C THR A 30 20.48 -4.73 19.90
N ALA A 31 19.81 -5.43 20.79
CA ALA A 31 18.39 -5.28 21.14
C ALA A 31 17.99 -3.93 21.80
N SER A 32 18.72 -2.84 21.61
CA SER A 32 18.46 -1.56 22.29
C SER A 32 17.98 -0.40 21.40
N ASP A 33 18.09 -0.47 20.07
CA ASP A 33 17.74 0.65 19.20
C ASP A 33 16.68 0.26 18.16
N ALA A 34 15.42 0.20 18.59
CA ALA A 34 14.30 0.14 17.64
C ALA A 34 14.35 1.41 16.75
N ALA A 35 14.30 1.21 15.41
CA ALA A 35 14.25 2.33 14.46
C ALA A 35 13.20 3.36 14.90
N PRO A 36 13.47 4.67 14.74
CA PRO A 36 12.54 5.73 15.17
C PRO A 36 11.21 5.63 14.44
N ALA A 37 10.17 6.27 15.00
CA ALA A 37 8.90 6.41 14.33
C ALA A 37 9.09 7.11 12.96
N GLN A 38 8.34 6.67 11.94
CA GLN A 38 8.42 7.19 10.57
C GLN A 38 7.20 8.06 10.27
N ASN A 39 7.42 9.27 9.77
CA ASN A 39 6.35 10.12 9.28
C ASN A 39 6.27 9.97 7.76
N VAL A 40 5.10 9.60 7.26
CA VAL A 40 4.83 9.38 5.83
C VAL A 40 3.90 10.48 5.34
N SER A 41 4.25 11.10 4.23
CA SER A 41 3.46 12.16 3.59
C SER A 41 3.34 11.87 2.10
N MET A 42 2.10 11.79 1.62
CA MET A 42 1.75 11.41 0.24
C MET A 42 0.74 12.40 -0.34
N LEU A 43 0.55 12.36 -1.66
CA LEU A 43 -0.41 13.21 -2.39
C LEU A 43 -0.24 14.71 -2.08
N GLY A 44 1.03 15.17 -2.07
CA GLY A 44 1.35 16.56 -1.75
C GLY A 44 1.00 16.96 -0.31
N GLY A 45 0.99 16.02 0.62
CA GLY A 45 0.67 16.24 2.03
C GLY A 45 -0.81 16.10 2.39
N LYS A 46 -1.66 15.69 1.45
CA LYS A 46 -3.09 15.42 1.73
C LYS A 46 -3.29 14.10 2.45
N PHE A 47 -2.41 13.12 2.25
CA PHE A 47 -2.43 11.86 2.99
C PHE A 47 -1.17 11.78 3.87
N LYS A 48 -1.35 11.87 5.17
CA LYS A 48 -0.26 11.80 6.16
C LYS A 48 -0.59 10.78 7.23
N PHE A 49 0.43 10.05 7.66
CA PHE A 49 0.34 9.13 8.79
C PHE A 49 1.71 8.89 9.41
N SER A 50 1.74 8.30 10.60
CA SER A 50 2.98 7.90 11.27
C SER A 50 3.01 6.39 11.44
N LEU A 51 4.17 5.79 11.26
CA LEU A 51 4.44 4.41 11.64
C LEU A 51 5.16 4.40 12.98
N PRO A 52 4.80 3.49 13.89
CA PRO A 52 5.44 3.41 15.21
C PRO A 52 6.93 3.04 15.08
N LYS A 53 7.67 3.12 16.21
CA LYS A 53 9.05 2.68 16.27
C LYS A 53 9.22 1.23 15.83
N GLY A 54 10.38 0.91 15.26
CA GLY A 54 10.73 -0.44 14.81
C GLY A 54 10.53 -0.68 13.31
N PHE A 55 9.95 0.26 12.58
CA PHE A 55 9.88 0.18 11.12
C PHE A 55 11.14 0.78 10.48
N VAL A 56 11.82 -0.02 9.66
CA VAL A 56 12.97 0.40 8.85
C VAL A 56 12.50 0.72 7.44
N ALA A 57 12.82 1.92 6.96
CA ALA A 57 12.46 2.39 5.63
C ALA A 57 13.46 1.92 4.57
N ASN A 58 12.96 1.34 3.49
CA ASN A 58 13.72 0.92 2.33
C ASN A 58 13.07 1.52 1.08
N PRO A 59 13.72 2.45 0.37
CA PRO A 59 13.17 2.99 -0.87
C PRO A 59 12.90 1.88 -1.89
N LEU A 60 11.76 1.94 -2.55
CA LEU A 60 11.48 1.07 -3.70
C LEU A 60 12.25 1.58 -4.93
N PRO A 61 12.60 0.70 -5.86
CA PRO A 61 13.14 1.11 -7.15
C PRO A 61 12.20 2.13 -7.83
N ALA A 62 12.79 3.12 -8.50
CA ALA A 62 12.00 4.06 -9.28
C ALA A 62 11.22 3.31 -10.38
N GLY A 63 9.99 3.72 -10.59
CA GLY A 63 9.20 3.16 -11.68
C GLY A 63 9.76 3.54 -13.05
N ASP A 64 9.53 2.69 -14.03
CA ASP A 64 9.98 2.90 -15.41
C ASP A 64 8.84 2.82 -16.44
N ALA A 65 9.08 3.34 -17.65
CA ALA A 65 8.08 3.40 -18.70
C ALA A 65 7.78 2.03 -19.32
N THR A 66 8.71 1.08 -19.25
CA THR A 66 8.54 -0.25 -19.87
C THR A 66 7.57 -1.12 -19.10
N THR A 67 7.49 -0.90 -17.79
CA THR A 67 6.54 -1.57 -16.89
C THR A 67 5.25 -0.75 -16.70
N GLY A 68 5.12 0.42 -17.32
CA GLY A 68 3.98 1.30 -17.14
C GLY A 68 3.94 2.01 -15.78
N THR A 69 5.05 2.01 -15.05
CA THR A 69 5.18 2.61 -13.71
C THR A 69 5.98 3.91 -13.72
N ALA A 70 6.20 4.53 -14.88
CA ALA A 70 6.96 5.77 -15.00
C ALA A 70 6.45 6.84 -14.02
N GLY A 71 7.38 7.43 -13.26
CA GLY A 71 7.07 8.42 -12.23
C GLY A 71 6.52 7.85 -10.92
N ALA A 72 6.46 6.52 -10.79
CA ALA A 72 6.14 5.89 -9.53
C ALA A 72 7.29 6.04 -8.54
N THR A 73 6.94 6.33 -7.30
CA THR A 73 7.86 6.39 -6.15
C THR A 73 7.26 5.65 -4.98
N GLY A 74 8.09 5.12 -4.12
CA GLY A 74 7.58 4.41 -2.94
C GLY A 74 8.65 4.05 -1.93
N THR A 75 8.19 3.62 -0.78
CA THR A 75 9.03 3.13 0.31
C THR A 75 8.37 1.89 0.92
N MET A 76 9.17 0.86 1.13
CA MET A 76 8.80 -0.30 1.91
C MET A 76 9.32 -0.13 3.33
N TYR A 77 8.45 -0.23 4.31
CA TYR A 77 8.77 -0.17 5.72
C TYR A 77 8.64 -1.58 6.31
N THR A 78 9.68 -2.09 6.96
CA THR A 78 9.70 -3.43 7.53
C THR A 78 9.89 -3.38 9.03
N ASN A 79 9.05 -4.08 9.78
CA ASN A 79 9.23 -4.31 11.20
C ASN A 79 9.55 -5.81 11.43
N GLN A 80 10.82 -6.09 11.74
CA GLN A 80 11.29 -7.47 11.91
C GLN A 80 10.75 -8.14 13.17
N ALA A 81 10.43 -7.38 14.21
CA ALA A 81 9.90 -7.93 15.46
C ALA A 81 8.46 -8.47 15.28
N THR A 82 7.61 -7.70 14.59
CA THR A 82 6.21 -8.09 14.31
C THR A 82 6.05 -8.84 12.99
N LYS A 83 7.10 -8.90 12.15
CA LYS A 83 7.02 -9.41 10.76
C LYS A 83 5.96 -8.69 9.92
N THR A 84 5.82 -7.40 10.16
CA THR A 84 4.89 -6.54 9.43
C THR A 84 5.62 -5.76 8.37
N VAL A 85 5.01 -5.63 7.20
CA VAL A 85 5.48 -4.81 6.08
C VAL A 85 4.42 -3.76 5.76
N VAL A 86 4.85 -2.52 5.56
CA VAL A 86 4.01 -1.46 5.00
C VAL A 86 4.65 -0.96 3.73
N ILE A 87 3.93 -1.00 2.62
CA ILE A 87 4.36 -0.45 1.34
C ILE A 87 3.55 0.82 1.11
N ALA A 88 4.22 1.96 0.97
CA ALA A 88 3.58 3.23 0.64
C ALA A 88 4.13 3.69 -0.71
N ALA A 89 3.29 3.74 -1.73
CA ALA A 89 3.67 4.07 -3.08
C ALA A 89 2.75 5.13 -3.70
N GLU A 90 3.31 6.04 -4.47
CA GLU A 90 2.60 7.01 -5.29
C GLU A 90 2.88 6.79 -6.76
N ASN A 91 1.85 7.00 -7.58
CA ASN A 91 1.92 6.87 -9.01
C ASN A 91 1.20 8.04 -9.70
N THR A 92 1.66 8.42 -10.87
CA THR A 92 0.91 9.34 -11.73
C THR A 92 -0.28 8.60 -12.34
N ILE A 93 -1.45 9.22 -12.31
CA ILE A 93 -2.64 8.67 -12.95
C ILE A 93 -2.44 8.68 -14.47
N PRO A 94 -2.63 7.55 -15.16
CA PRO A 94 -2.42 7.45 -16.60
C PRO A 94 -3.22 8.47 -17.40
N GLY A 95 -2.61 9.01 -18.45
CA GLY A 95 -3.24 10.03 -19.28
C GLY A 95 -3.33 11.41 -18.64
N GLY A 96 -2.73 11.61 -17.46
CA GLY A 96 -2.78 12.90 -16.76
C GLY A 96 -4.18 13.28 -16.26
N LEU A 97 -5.06 12.29 -16.10
CA LEU A 97 -6.42 12.51 -15.60
C LEU A 97 -6.37 13.21 -14.24
N ASN A 98 -7.09 14.33 -14.12
CA ASN A 98 -7.23 15.07 -12.88
C ASN A 98 -8.48 14.58 -12.15
N VAL A 99 -8.30 14.00 -10.97
CA VAL A 99 -9.38 13.44 -10.15
C VAL A 99 -9.57 14.26 -8.87
N LYS A 100 -10.81 14.29 -8.37
CA LYS A 100 -11.13 14.93 -7.09
C LYS A 100 -10.66 14.07 -5.91
N ASP A 101 -10.41 14.72 -4.78
CA ASP A 101 -9.95 14.06 -3.55
C ASP A 101 -10.92 12.98 -3.00
N ASN A 102 -12.17 13.01 -3.43
CA ASN A 102 -13.22 12.06 -3.02
C ASN A 102 -13.95 11.46 -4.24
N ASP A 103 -13.28 11.29 -5.35
CA ASP A 103 -13.83 10.68 -6.55
C ASP A 103 -14.11 9.18 -6.32
N GLY A 104 -15.32 8.89 -5.85
CA GLY A 104 -15.75 7.54 -5.51
C GLY A 104 -15.71 6.60 -6.72
N GLN A 105 -16.16 7.07 -7.88
CA GLN A 105 -16.21 6.25 -9.09
C GLN A 105 -14.79 5.87 -9.59
N PHE A 106 -13.86 6.81 -9.53
CA PHE A 106 -12.47 6.53 -9.85
C PHE A 106 -11.88 5.50 -8.87
N LEU A 107 -12.08 5.71 -7.57
CA LEU A 107 -11.55 4.80 -6.54
C LEU A 107 -12.19 3.40 -6.61
N ASP A 108 -13.46 3.28 -6.97
CA ASP A 108 -14.12 1.98 -7.20
C ASP A 108 -13.48 1.22 -8.37
N SER A 109 -13.17 1.93 -9.46
CA SER A 109 -12.47 1.33 -10.61
C SER A 109 -11.08 0.83 -10.21
N VAL A 110 -10.32 1.65 -9.48
CA VAL A 110 -8.97 1.28 -9.00
C VAL A 110 -9.03 0.06 -8.08
N ALA A 111 -10.00 0.02 -7.16
CA ALA A 111 -10.17 -1.10 -6.22
C ALA A 111 -10.52 -2.40 -6.95
N SER A 112 -11.39 -2.32 -7.96
CA SER A 112 -11.77 -3.47 -8.78
C SER A 112 -10.58 -4.02 -9.59
N ASP A 113 -9.81 -3.13 -10.22
CA ASP A 113 -8.63 -3.50 -11.00
C ASP A 113 -7.56 -4.13 -10.11
N PHE A 114 -7.34 -3.55 -8.92
CA PHE A 114 -6.43 -4.10 -7.91
C PHE A 114 -6.83 -5.51 -7.49
N ALA A 115 -8.09 -5.72 -7.10
CA ALA A 115 -8.56 -7.03 -6.66
C ALA A 115 -8.39 -8.10 -7.75
N THR A 116 -8.66 -7.75 -9.02
CA THR A 116 -8.49 -8.64 -10.17
C THR A 116 -7.01 -9.02 -10.36
N GLN A 117 -6.10 -8.06 -10.23
CA GLN A 117 -4.67 -8.33 -10.37
C GLN A 117 -4.13 -9.17 -9.22
N GLN A 118 -4.55 -8.90 -7.98
CA GLN A 118 -4.14 -9.70 -6.82
C GLN A 118 -4.62 -11.16 -6.96
N ALA A 119 -5.84 -11.38 -7.40
CA ALA A 119 -6.36 -12.73 -7.65
C ALA A 119 -5.58 -13.47 -8.75
N THR A 120 -4.99 -12.75 -9.71
CA THR A 120 -4.14 -13.33 -10.73
C THR A 120 -2.72 -13.63 -10.22
N ALA A 121 -2.17 -12.73 -9.40
CA ALA A 121 -0.80 -12.84 -8.91
C ALA A 121 -0.65 -13.80 -7.71
N LEU A 122 -1.68 -13.93 -6.90
CA LEU A 122 -1.70 -14.73 -5.67
C LEU A 122 -2.84 -15.75 -5.75
N PRO A 123 -2.54 -17.03 -6.04
CA PRO A 123 -3.56 -18.06 -6.30
C PRO A 123 -4.57 -18.28 -5.19
N ASP A 124 -4.20 -17.96 -3.95
CA ASP A 124 -5.07 -18.09 -2.78
C ASP A 124 -5.55 -16.74 -2.21
N PHE A 125 -5.45 -15.67 -3.02
CA PHE A 125 -6.00 -14.37 -2.66
C PHE A 125 -7.49 -14.47 -2.37
N THR A 126 -7.89 -13.97 -1.21
CA THR A 126 -9.28 -13.93 -0.77
C THR A 126 -9.60 -12.53 -0.25
N LYS A 127 -10.45 -11.80 -0.98
CA LYS A 127 -10.99 -10.53 -0.51
C LYS A 127 -11.99 -10.76 0.61
N LEU A 128 -11.74 -10.21 1.78
CA LEU A 128 -12.58 -10.32 2.98
C LEU A 128 -13.61 -9.19 3.06
N SER A 129 -13.17 -7.97 2.79
CA SER A 129 -14.06 -6.80 2.83
C SER A 129 -13.58 -5.69 1.89
N GLU A 130 -14.50 -4.77 1.59
CA GLU A 130 -14.21 -3.51 0.92
C GLU A 130 -15.01 -2.39 1.59
N LYS A 131 -14.36 -1.25 1.86
CA LYS A 131 -14.95 -0.12 2.56
C LYS A 131 -14.58 1.20 1.91
N SER A 132 -15.55 2.11 1.88
CA SER A 132 -15.33 3.53 1.55
C SER A 132 -15.13 4.29 2.84
N LEU A 133 -14.01 5.02 2.94
CA LEU A 133 -13.66 5.80 4.11
C LEU A 133 -13.33 7.23 3.70
N THR A 134 -13.27 8.13 4.66
CA THR A 134 -12.79 9.50 4.47
C THR A 134 -11.77 9.81 5.56
N GLN A 135 -10.60 10.28 5.15
CA GLN A 135 -9.58 10.70 6.11
C GLN A 135 -10.02 11.96 6.84
N LYS A 136 -9.96 11.93 8.17
CA LYS A 136 -10.30 13.10 9.00
C LYS A 136 -9.33 14.25 8.73
N GLY A 137 -9.87 15.46 8.64
CA GLY A 137 -9.10 16.69 8.51
C GLY A 137 -8.80 17.11 7.07
N THR A 138 -8.67 16.18 6.13
CA THR A 138 -8.40 16.48 4.72
C THR A 138 -9.61 16.28 3.81
N GLY A 139 -10.57 15.47 4.21
CA GLY A 139 -11.69 15.08 3.36
C GLY A 139 -11.31 14.12 2.24
N LEU A 140 -10.08 13.59 2.24
CA LEU A 140 -9.58 12.67 1.22
C LEU A 140 -10.37 11.35 1.29
N GLY A 141 -10.98 10.96 0.17
CA GLY A 141 -11.65 9.68 0.01
C GLY A 141 -10.66 8.53 -0.08
N LEU A 142 -10.99 7.42 0.59
CA LEU A 142 -10.19 6.21 0.58
C LEU A 142 -11.05 5.01 0.18
N ARG A 143 -10.45 4.05 -0.52
CA ARG A 143 -10.95 2.67 -0.59
C ARG A 143 -10.03 1.79 0.21
N GLN A 144 -10.61 1.00 1.11
CA GLN A 144 -9.92 -0.03 1.88
C GLN A 144 -10.37 -1.40 1.39
N ILE A 145 -9.42 -2.26 1.04
CA ILE A 145 -9.65 -3.68 0.78
C ILE A 145 -8.92 -4.47 1.84
N ASP A 146 -9.64 -5.30 2.58
CA ASP A 146 -9.07 -6.27 3.49
C ASP A 146 -9.08 -7.64 2.81
N SER A 147 -7.98 -8.36 2.88
CA SER A 147 -7.79 -9.65 2.19
C SER A 147 -6.84 -10.57 2.95
N THR A 148 -6.75 -11.81 2.49
CA THR A 148 -5.72 -12.76 2.90
C THR A 148 -5.07 -13.35 1.67
N ALA A 149 -3.79 -13.71 1.80
CA ALA A 149 -3.05 -14.45 0.79
C ALA A 149 -1.90 -15.21 1.44
N THR A 150 -1.19 -16.06 0.67
CA THR A 150 0.08 -16.63 1.12
C THR A 150 1.22 -15.81 0.55
N GLN A 151 1.97 -15.15 1.42
CA GLN A 151 3.11 -14.30 1.06
C GLN A 151 4.25 -14.53 2.07
N GLY A 152 5.50 -14.43 1.60
CA GLY A 152 6.66 -14.58 2.48
C GLY A 152 6.73 -15.91 3.23
N GLY A 153 6.17 -16.97 2.65
CA GLY A 153 6.18 -18.32 3.23
C GLY A 153 5.07 -18.59 4.25
N GLY A 154 4.03 -17.76 4.34
CA GLY A 154 2.91 -17.99 5.25
C GLY A 154 1.65 -17.21 4.89
N LYS A 155 0.54 -17.56 5.52
CA LYS A 155 -0.71 -16.81 5.42
C LYS A 155 -0.57 -15.42 6.06
N THR A 156 -1.03 -14.41 5.35
CA THR A 156 -1.01 -13.01 5.76
C THR A 156 -2.41 -12.41 5.85
N LEU A 157 -2.52 -11.38 6.67
CA LEU A 157 -3.58 -10.38 6.62
C LEU A 157 -3.06 -9.21 5.82
N ASP A 158 -3.83 -8.78 4.84
CA ASP A 158 -3.46 -7.70 3.94
C ASP A 158 -4.55 -6.64 3.95
N THR A 159 -4.20 -5.40 4.25
CA THR A 159 -5.09 -4.26 4.04
C THR A 159 -4.46 -3.33 3.02
N THR A 160 -5.18 -3.06 1.94
CA THR A 160 -4.79 -2.07 0.93
C THR A 160 -5.69 -0.85 1.01
N LEU A 161 -5.05 0.32 1.18
CA LEU A 161 -5.69 1.62 1.15
C LEU A 161 -5.33 2.32 -0.16
N MET A 162 -6.32 2.86 -0.85
CA MET A 162 -6.17 3.58 -2.10
C MET A 162 -6.76 4.97 -1.97
N ALA A 163 -6.03 5.97 -2.41
CA ALA A 163 -6.45 7.36 -2.44
C ALA A 163 -5.98 8.02 -3.73
N ALA A 164 -6.67 9.06 -4.17
CA ALA A 164 -6.26 9.83 -5.33
C ALA A 164 -6.53 11.32 -5.11
N SER A 165 -5.70 12.14 -5.71
CA SER A 165 -5.83 13.59 -5.70
C SER A 165 -5.11 14.20 -6.90
N ASN A 166 -5.77 15.08 -7.61
CA ASN A 166 -5.24 15.68 -8.81
C ASN A 166 -4.80 14.60 -9.82
N THR A 167 -3.55 14.60 -10.23
CA THR A 167 -2.99 13.64 -11.20
C THR A 167 -2.23 12.49 -10.55
N ARG A 168 -2.36 12.29 -9.23
CA ARG A 168 -1.62 11.29 -8.49
C ARG A 168 -2.54 10.35 -7.72
N MET A 169 -2.10 9.11 -7.59
CA MET A 169 -2.74 8.07 -6.80
C MET A 169 -1.73 7.51 -5.79
N ALA A 170 -2.19 7.27 -4.57
CA ALA A 170 -1.44 6.61 -3.52
C ALA A 170 -2.04 5.24 -3.23
N ILE A 171 -1.17 4.27 -3.03
CA ILE A 171 -1.51 2.92 -2.57
C ILE A 171 -0.66 2.61 -1.35
N ILE A 172 -1.31 2.25 -0.26
CA ILE A 172 -0.66 1.78 0.94
C ILE A 172 -1.10 0.34 1.19
N GLN A 173 -0.16 -0.58 1.31
CA GLN A 173 -0.43 -1.95 1.73
C GLN A 173 0.16 -2.21 3.11
N VAL A 174 -0.64 -2.78 3.99
CA VAL A 174 -0.21 -3.30 5.29
C VAL A 174 -0.32 -4.81 5.22
N ILE A 175 0.80 -5.51 5.40
CA ILE A 175 0.91 -6.96 5.32
C ILE A 175 1.42 -7.45 6.68
N SER A 176 0.65 -8.29 7.35
CA SER A 176 0.98 -8.82 8.67
C SER A 176 0.74 -10.33 8.71
N ARG A 177 1.32 -10.99 9.68
CA ARG A 177 0.99 -12.41 9.92
C ARG A 177 -0.45 -12.55 10.36
N LEU A 178 -1.11 -13.63 9.95
CA LEU A 178 -2.49 -13.94 10.35
C LEU A 178 -2.65 -14.03 11.89
N SER A 179 -1.59 -14.38 12.61
CA SER A 179 -1.59 -14.46 14.06
C SER A 179 -1.56 -13.10 14.77
N ASP A 180 -1.25 -12.01 14.06
CA ASP A 180 -1.15 -10.65 14.62
C ASP A 180 -2.31 -9.76 14.17
N ASN A 181 -3.54 -10.25 14.28
CA ASN A 181 -4.73 -9.50 13.85
C ASN A 181 -4.89 -8.18 14.62
N ALA A 182 -4.70 -8.17 15.91
CA ALA A 182 -4.87 -6.97 16.74
C ALA A 182 -3.84 -5.86 16.40
N GLY A 183 -2.58 -6.26 16.16
CA GLY A 183 -1.53 -5.34 15.72
C GLY A 183 -1.82 -4.79 14.33
N HIS A 184 -2.27 -5.64 13.42
CA HIS A 184 -2.67 -5.26 12.06
C HIS A 184 -3.80 -4.21 12.08
N GLU A 185 -4.90 -4.48 12.77
CA GLU A 185 -6.05 -3.57 12.86
C GLU A 185 -5.66 -2.21 13.49
N THR A 186 -4.82 -2.25 14.53
CA THR A 186 -4.33 -1.04 15.20
C THR A 186 -3.52 -0.19 14.23
N LEU A 187 -2.60 -0.80 13.47
CA LEU A 187 -1.77 -0.10 12.51
C LEU A 187 -2.60 0.48 11.35
N VAL A 188 -3.53 -0.29 10.79
CA VAL A 188 -4.45 0.17 9.74
C VAL A 188 -5.25 1.38 10.22
N LYS A 189 -5.82 1.29 11.44
CA LYS A 189 -6.56 2.42 12.04
C LYS A 189 -5.69 3.66 12.21
N GLN A 190 -4.44 3.51 12.64
CA GLN A 190 -3.48 4.61 12.76
C GLN A 190 -3.23 5.28 11.42
N ILE A 191 -2.97 4.51 10.36
CA ILE A 191 -2.77 5.03 9.01
C ILE A 191 -4.02 5.77 8.50
N VAL A 192 -5.19 5.17 8.61
CA VAL A 192 -6.46 5.78 8.15
C VAL A 192 -6.78 7.08 8.91
N THR A 193 -6.47 7.15 10.21
CA THR A 193 -6.74 8.35 11.01
C THR A 193 -5.67 9.43 10.90
N GLY A 194 -4.53 9.14 10.26
CA GLY A 194 -3.43 10.08 10.09
C GLY A 194 -2.69 10.41 11.38
N LYS A 195 -2.64 9.47 12.30
CA LYS A 195 -2.00 9.66 13.63
C LYS A 195 -0.60 9.08 13.65
#